data_cb9c06c1be2e348048313558d2db7b32
#
_entry.id   cb9c06c1be2e348048313558d2db7b32
#
_cell.length_a   1.000
_cell.length_b   1.000
_cell.length_c   1.000
_cell.angle_alpha   90.00
_cell.angle_beta   90.00
_cell.angle_gamma   90.00
#
_symmetry.space_group_name_H-M   'P 1'
#
loop_
_entity.id
_entity.type
_entity.pdbx_description
1 polymer ?
#
loop_
_entity_poly.entity_id
_entity_poly.type
_entity_poly.pdbx_seq_one_letter_code
_entity_poly.pdbx_strand_id
1 'polypeptide(L)'
;MTIVDVRTPDPKRFIPGATGDWEVIVGMEVHAQVLSNSKLFSGASTEFGKPQNSNVSLVDAAMPGMLPVINEECVKQAVRTGLGLKAEINKRSVFDRKNYFYPDLPQGYQISQYKDPIVGEGKIVISLGPDRQGQFEDIEIGIERLHLEQDAGKSMHDQHATMSYVDLNRSGVALMEIVSKPDMRSSDEAKAYMTKLRSIVRYLGTCDGNMDEGSMRADVNVSVRRPGEPFGTRCEIKNVNSIRFIGQAIEYEARRQIGILEDGGEIEQETRLFDPNKGETRSMRSKEDAHDYRYFPDPDLLPLEFDDAFIKTLEADLPELPDDKKERFVRELGLSVYDASVLVSEKAIADYFEAVAAGRDGKTAANWVINDLLGALNRTGKDIEQTPVSPAQLGAIIDLIKAGTISGKIAKDLFEIVLTEGGDPAEIVELRGMKQVTDTGAIEKAVDEIIAANPEQVEKVKAKPTMAAWFVGQVMKATGGKANPQAVQALVKAKLGIEE
;
A
#
# COMPACT_ATOMS: atom_id res chain seq x y z
N MET A 1 -23.44 8.09 20.53
CA MET A 1 -24.21 7.49 19.41
C MET A 1 -24.16 5.99 19.55
N THR A 2 -25.27 5.28 19.37
CA THR A 2 -25.25 3.82 19.32
C THR A 2 -24.71 3.41 17.95
N ILE A 3 -23.56 2.74 17.92
CA ILE A 3 -22.98 2.22 16.68
C ILE A 3 -23.94 1.16 16.15
N VAL A 4 -24.47 1.35 14.95
CA VAL A 4 -25.38 0.41 14.29
C VAL A 4 -24.54 -0.56 13.47
N ASP A 5 -24.69 -1.86 13.70
CA ASP A 5 -24.07 -2.87 12.88
C ASP A 5 -24.79 -2.96 11.53
N VAL A 6 -24.07 -2.66 10.46
CA VAL A 6 -24.59 -2.66 9.08
C VAL A 6 -24.27 -3.95 8.32
N ARG A 7 -23.47 -4.85 8.92
CA ARG A 7 -23.01 -6.07 8.25
C ARG A 7 -23.76 -7.31 8.70
N THR A 8 -24.20 -8.11 7.75
CA THR A 8 -24.75 -9.44 8.00
C THR A 8 -23.59 -10.40 8.35
N PRO A 9 -23.74 -11.24 9.41
CA PRO A 9 -22.75 -12.25 9.76
C PRO A 9 -22.42 -13.17 8.57
N ASP A 10 -21.12 -13.37 8.29
CA ASP A 10 -20.64 -14.26 7.20
C ASP A 10 -19.91 -15.45 7.80
N PRO A 11 -20.46 -16.69 7.63
CA PRO A 11 -19.84 -17.90 8.16
C PRO A 11 -18.40 -18.14 7.71
N LYS A 12 -17.99 -17.60 6.57
CA LYS A 12 -16.59 -17.73 6.07
C LYS A 12 -15.57 -17.02 6.96
N ARG A 13 -16.02 -16.06 7.78
CA ARG A 13 -15.20 -15.22 8.66
C ARG A 13 -15.30 -15.61 10.14
N PHE A 14 -16.09 -16.62 10.44
CA PHE A 14 -16.24 -17.06 11.83
C PHE A 14 -14.97 -17.76 12.33
N ILE A 15 -14.68 -17.51 13.59
CA ILE A 15 -13.60 -18.17 14.33
C ILE A 15 -14.24 -19.33 15.11
N PRO A 16 -13.91 -20.60 14.83
CA PRO A 16 -14.43 -21.71 15.59
C PRO A 16 -13.88 -21.69 17.02
N GLY A 17 -14.77 -21.77 17.99
CA GLY A 17 -14.46 -21.96 19.40
C GLY A 17 -14.88 -23.34 19.89
N ALA A 18 -14.61 -23.66 21.16
CA ALA A 18 -14.99 -24.93 21.79
C ALA A 18 -16.51 -25.07 21.97
N THR A 19 -17.22 -23.94 22.11
CA THR A 19 -18.66 -23.87 22.38
C THR A 19 -19.48 -23.37 21.20
N GLY A 20 -18.88 -23.24 20.01
CA GLY A 20 -19.50 -22.76 18.78
C GLY A 20 -18.73 -21.61 18.15
N ASP A 21 -19.28 -21.05 17.07
CA ASP A 21 -18.62 -20.04 16.25
C ASP A 21 -18.67 -18.66 16.92
N TRP A 22 -17.63 -17.87 16.65
CA TRP A 22 -17.46 -16.49 17.08
C TRP A 22 -17.23 -15.58 15.88
N GLU A 23 -17.64 -14.34 15.99
CA GLU A 23 -17.38 -13.27 15.04
C GLU A 23 -16.46 -12.23 15.69
N VAL A 24 -15.35 -11.89 15.02
CA VAL A 24 -14.48 -10.78 15.42
C VAL A 24 -15.00 -9.47 14.85
N ILE A 25 -14.95 -8.42 15.65
CA ILE A 25 -15.33 -7.06 15.26
C ILE A 25 -14.09 -6.18 15.43
N VAL A 26 -13.70 -5.51 14.36
CA VAL A 26 -12.50 -4.68 14.35
C VAL A 26 -12.82 -3.27 13.87
N GLY A 27 -12.36 -2.29 14.63
CA GLY A 27 -12.26 -0.88 14.24
C GLY A 27 -10.81 -0.42 14.35
N MET A 28 -10.44 0.61 13.59
CA MET A 28 -9.08 1.13 13.58
C MET A 28 -9.07 2.64 13.69
N GLU A 29 -8.11 3.15 14.45
CA GLU A 29 -7.73 4.56 14.54
C GLU A 29 -6.36 4.69 13.90
N VAL A 30 -6.29 5.35 12.75
CA VAL A 30 -5.05 5.47 11.98
C VAL A 30 -4.55 6.90 12.05
N HIS A 31 -3.34 7.06 12.60
CA HIS A 31 -2.65 8.32 12.66
C HIS A 31 -1.71 8.45 11.46
N ALA A 32 -1.85 9.52 10.69
CA ALA A 32 -1.03 9.82 9.53
C ALA A 32 -0.43 11.22 9.66
N GLN A 33 0.90 11.33 9.70
CA GLN A 33 1.57 12.63 9.73
C GLN A 33 1.34 13.36 8.40
N VAL A 34 0.91 14.60 8.49
CA VAL A 34 0.64 15.44 7.33
C VAL A 34 1.95 15.86 6.67
N LEU A 35 2.03 15.67 5.36
CA LEU A 35 3.13 16.23 4.57
C LEU A 35 2.99 17.75 4.49
N SER A 36 3.83 18.42 5.26
CA SER A 36 3.97 19.87 5.30
C SER A 36 5.42 20.23 5.69
N ASN A 37 5.95 21.33 5.20
CA ASN A 37 7.30 21.77 5.54
C ASN A 37 7.40 22.38 6.96
N SER A 38 6.26 22.72 7.54
CA SER A 38 6.17 23.29 8.90
C SER A 38 5.06 22.62 9.70
N LYS A 39 5.14 22.73 11.01
CA LYS A 39 4.22 22.10 11.96
C LYS A 39 2.82 22.70 11.92
N LEU A 40 1.88 22.07 12.64
CA LEU A 40 0.45 22.44 12.62
C LEU A 40 0.21 23.87 13.13
N PHE A 41 0.91 24.28 14.17
CA PHE A 41 0.70 25.58 14.85
C PHE A 41 1.96 26.43 14.97
N SER A 42 3.03 26.07 14.29
CA SER A 42 4.28 26.81 14.31
C SER A 42 5.04 26.68 12.99
N GLY A 43 5.99 27.58 12.75
CA GLY A 43 6.88 27.55 11.59
C GLY A 43 8.08 26.61 11.72
N ALA A 44 8.19 25.80 12.80
CA ALA A 44 9.29 24.84 12.94
C ALA A 44 9.21 23.75 11.87
N SER A 45 10.38 23.27 11.42
CA SER A 45 10.51 22.24 10.39
C SER A 45 9.94 20.90 10.86
N THR A 46 9.36 20.16 9.92
CA THR A 46 8.89 18.77 10.11
C THR A 46 9.91 17.73 9.64
N GLU A 47 11.10 18.16 9.18
CA GLU A 47 12.09 17.26 8.58
C GLU A 47 12.55 16.19 9.57
N PHE A 48 12.41 14.92 9.16
CA PHE A 48 12.79 13.75 9.95
C PHE A 48 14.32 13.59 10.03
N GLY A 49 14.80 12.96 11.13
CA GLY A 49 16.21 12.60 11.28
C GLY A 49 17.16 13.73 11.67
N LYS A 50 16.65 14.93 11.98
CA LYS A 50 17.47 16.04 12.49
C LYS A 50 17.95 15.79 13.93
N PRO A 51 19.02 16.47 14.38
CA PRO A 51 19.46 16.39 15.76
C PRO A 51 18.32 16.67 16.75
N GLN A 52 18.32 16.00 17.88
CA GLN A 52 17.30 16.13 18.93
C GLN A 52 17.08 17.59 19.32
N ASN A 53 15.82 17.98 19.45
CA ASN A 53 15.39 19.34 19.82
C ASN A 53 15.88 20.47 18.87
N SER A 54 16.25 20.15 17.62
CA SER A 54 16.64 21.16 16.63
C SER A 54 15.48 21.75 15.85
N ASN A 55 14.36 21.02 15.76
CA ASN A 55 13.13 21.43 15.05
C ASN A 55 12.03 21.82 16.06
N VAL A 56 12.33 22.74 16.97
CA VAL A 56 11.44 23.13 18.07
C VAL A 56 11.25 24.64 18.06
N SER A 57 10.01 25.11 17.97
CA SER A 57 9.65 26.50 18.18
C SER A 57 9.33 26.78 19.66
N LEU A 58 9.17 28.04 19.99
CA LEU A 58 8.73 28.43 21.33
C LEU A 58 7.29 27.99 21.63
N VAL A 59 6.45 27.86 20.60
CA VAL A 59 5.09 27.26 20.71
C VAL A 59 5.19 25.78 21.06
N ASP A 60 6.03 25.03 20.34
CA ASP A 60 6.20 23.59 20.56
C ASP A 60 6.79 23.27 21.94
N ALA A 61 7.62 24.17 22.46
CA ALA A 61 8.20 24.11 23.81
C ALA A 61 7.28 24.64 24.91
N ALA A 62 6.07 25.07 24.58
CA ALA A 62 5.09 25.65 25.49
C ALA A 62 5.63 26.85 26.30
N MET A 63 6.43 27.70 25.69
CA MET A 63 7.00 28.88 26.37
C MET A 63 5.90 29.91 26.68
N PRO A 64 5.90 30.49 27.86
CA PRO A 64 4.87 31.46 28.26
C PRO A 64 4.68 32.59 27.25
N GLY A 65 3.42 32.88 26.91
CA GLY A 65 3.02 33.94 26.00
C GLY A 65 3.07 33.56 24.51
N MET A 66 3.48 32.35 24.18
CA MET A 66 3.45 31.87 22.79
C MET A 66 2.09 31.24 22.46
N LEU A 67 1.49 31.70 21.36
CA LEU A 67 0.15 31.24 20.92
C LEU A 67 0.25 30.44 19.63
N PRO A 68 -0.62 29.44 19.44
CA PRO A 68 -0.68 28.65 18.22
C PRO A 68 -1.19 29.47 17.04
N VAL A 69 -0.62 29.26 15.85
CA VAL A 69 -1.09 29.82 14.57
C VAL A 69 -1.27 28.69 13.58
N ILE A 70 -2.49 28.51 13.09
CA ILE A 70 -2.84 27.39 12.21
C ILE A 70 -2.07 27.43 10.89
N ASN A 71 -1.59 26.28 10.47
CA ASN A 71 -0.95 26.08 9.17
C ASN A 71 -2.00 25.69 8.12
N GLU A 72 -2.24 26.59 7.16
CA GLU A 72 -3.21 26.41 6.08
C GLU A 72 -2.93 25.17 5.24
N GLU A 73 -1.65 24.81 4.99
CA GLU A 73 -1.30 23.62 4.23
C GLU A 73 -1.77 22.34 4.93
N CYS A 74 -1.63 22.25 6.24
CA CYS A 74 -2.13 21.10 7.01
C CYS A 74 -3.66 20.96 6.89
N VAL A 75 -4.37 22.07 6.89
CA VAL A 75 -5.82 22.12 6.69
C VAL A 75 -6.20 21.62 5.29
N LYS A 76 -5.52 22.11 4.24
CA LYS A 76 -5.71 21.68 2.85
C LYS A 76 -5.48 20.19 2.70
N GLN A 77 -4.41 19.65 3.28
CA GLN A 77 -4.08 18.24 3.21
C GLN A 77 -5.15 17.36 3.92
N ALA A 78 -5.69 17.80 5.05
CA ALA A 78 -6.78 17.10 5.71
C ALA A 78 -8.07 17.07 4.86
N VAL A 79 -8.43 18.20 4.23
CA VAL A 79 -9.58 18.28 3.32
C VAL A 79 -9.36 17.40 2.09
N ARG A 80 -8.17 17.43 1.47
CA ARG A 80 -7.81 16.54 0.35
C ARG A 80 -7.92 15.06 0.72
N THR A 81 -7.46 14.71 1.93
CA THR A 81 -7.61 13.34 2.43
C THR A 81 -9.08 12.97 2.61
N GLY A 82 -9.89 13.84 3.20
CA GLY A 82 -11.32 13.64 3.34
C GLY A 82 -12.04 13.41 2.01
N LEU A 83 -11.74 14.24 1.00
CA LEU A 83 -12.26 14.08 -0.36
C LEU A 83 -11.84 12.73 -0.98
N GLY A 84 -10.58 12.32 -0.80
CA GLY A 84 -10.10 11.01 -1.26
C GLY A 84 -10.74 9.81 -0.54
N LEU A 85 -11.22 10.01 0.67
CA LEU A 85 -12.01 9.04 1.43
C LEU A 85 -13.51 9.09 1.10
N LYS A 86 -13.90 9.89 0.10
CA LYS A 86 -15.32 10.12 -0.28
C LYS A 86 -16.16 10.54 0.93
N ALA A 87 -15.55 11.31 1.83
CA ALA A 87 -16.14 11.75 3.08
C ALA A 87 -16.75 13.16 2.97
N GLU A 88 -17.68 13.46 3.86
CA GLU A 88 -18.25 14.78 4.00
C GLU A 88 -17.22 15.75 4.59
N ILE A 89 -17.02 16.91 3.95
CA ILE A 89 -16.18 17.98 4.50
C ILE A 89 -17.05 18.92 5.34
N ASN A 90 -16.75 19.01 6.62
CA ASN A 90 -17.48 19.89 7.52
C ASN A 90 -17.08 21.35 7.27
N LYS A 91 -18.05 22.19 6.88
CA LYS A 91 -17.81 23.61 6.57
C LYS A 91 -17.37 24.42 7.77
N ARG A 92 -17.61 23.95 8.96
CA ARG A 92 -17.16 24.52 10.21
C ARG A 92 -16.50 23.45 11.07
N SER A 93 -15.30 23.73 11.54
CA SER A 93 -14.52 22.83 12.37
C SER A 93 -13.88 23.58 13.54
N VAL A 94 -13.74 22.93 14.69
CA VAL A 94 -13.26 23.56 15.93
C VAL A 94 -12.14 22.72 16.51
N PHE A 95 -11.06 23.42 16.91
CA PHE A 95 -10.02 22.80 17.71
C PHE A 95 -10.37 22.84 19.19
N ASP A 96 -10.18 21.71 19.85
CA ASP A 96 -10.39 21.52 21.29
C ASP A 96 -9.06 21.23 21.97
N ARG A 97 -9.00 21.50 23.29
CA ARG A 97 -7.92 21.03 24.15
C ARG A 97 -8.27 19.69 24.75
N LYS A 98 -7.47 18.67 24.46
CA LYS A 98 -7.50 17.33 25.07
C LYS A 98 -6.51 17.31 26.21
N ASN A 99 -6.98 17.37 27.45
CA ASN A 99 -6.11 17.58 28.59
C ASN A 99 -5.55 16.27 29.15
N TYR A 100 -4.24 16.12 29.09
CA TYR A 100 -3.49 15.03 29.72
C TYR A 100 -2.01 15.43 29.85
N PHE A 101 -1.28 14.79 30.78
CA PHE A 101 0.07 15.21 31.14
C PHE A 101 1.08 14.13 30.79
N TYR A 102 1.99 14.48 29.87
CA TYR A 102 3.16 13.69 29.55
C TYR A 102 4.37 14.59 29.39
N PRO A 103 5.61 14.13 29.70
CA PRO A 103 6.81 14.95 29.56
C PRO A 103 7.07 15.45 28.14
N ASP A 104 6.64 14.70 27.14
CA ASP A 104 6.78 15.01 25.71
C ASP A 104 5.60 15.82 25.14
N LEU A 105 4.71 16.30 26.01
CA LEU A 105 3.62 17.22 25.71
C LEU A 105 3.72 18.44 26.67
N PRO A 106 4.65 19.39 26.42
CA PRO A 106 5.02 20.42 27.41
C PRO A 106 3.88 21.32 27.87
N GLN A 107 2.89 21.60 27.00
CA GLN A 107 1.73 22.42 27.34
C GLN A 107 0.72 21.74 28.28
N GLY A 108 0.82 20.42 28.48
CA GLY A 108 -0.10 19.66 29.32
C GLY A 108 -1.47 19.39 28.67
N TYR A 109 -1.63 19.66 27.39
CA TYR A 109 -2.80 19.31 26.59
C TYR A 109 -2.37 19.12 25.12
N GLN A 110 -3.14 18.38 24.38
CA GLN A 110 -3.01 18.23 22.94
C GLN A 110 -4.12 19.06 22.27
N ILE A 111 -3.75 19.89 21.29
CA ILE A 111 -4.76 20.52 20.44
C ILE A 111 -5.23 19.47 19.43
N SER A 112 -6.53 19.18 19.45
CA SER A 112 -7.18 18.14 18.65
C SER A 112 -8.58 18.63 18.25
N GLN A 113 -9.42 17.78 17.66
CA GLN A 113 -10.80 18.10 17.31
C GLN A 113 -11.70 17.01 17.85
N TYR A 114 -12.80 17.37 18.52
CA TYR A 114 -13.68 16.39 19.16
C TYR A 114 -15.09 16.39 18.56
N LYS A 115 -15.88 17.44 18.81
CA LYS A 115 -17.28 17.50 18.37
C LYS A 115 -17.46 17.95 16.93
N ASP A 116 -16.59 18.83 16.47
CA ASP A 116 -16.66 19.46 15.16
C ASP A 116 -15.37 19.13 14.37
N PRO A 117 -15.14 17.85 13.98
CA PRO A 117 -13.98 17.45 13.20
C PRO A 117 -14.00 18.08 11.81
N ILE A 118 -12.85 18.20 11.18
CA ILE A 118 -12.74 18.78 9.82
C ILE A 118 -13.41 17.90 8.76
N VAL A 119 -13.43 16.57 8.94
CA VAL A 119 -14.02 15.61 8.01
C VAL A 119 -14.99 14.71 8.77
N GLY A 120 -16.19 14.57 8.25
CA GLY A 120 -17.24 13.70 8.75
C GLY A 120 -17.19 12.28 8.19
N GLU A 121 -18.35 11.67 8.01
CA GLU A 121 -18.47 10.29 7.55
C GLU A 121 -18.01 10.11 6.10
N GLY A 122 -17.36 8.98 5.85
CA GLY A 122 -16.89 8.59 4.55
C GLY A 122 -16.81 7.08 4.42
N LYS A 123 -16.09 6.60 3.39
CA LYS A 123 -15.94 5.16 3.15
C LYS A 123 -14.71 4.81 2.32
N ILE A 124 -14.23 3.60 2.54
CA ILE A 124 -13.19 2.95 1.73
C ILE A 124 -13.72 1.61 1.25
N VAL A 125 -13.51 1.28 -0.02
CA VAL A 125 -13.74 -0.06 -0.54
C VAL A 125 -12.43 -0.83 -0.54
N ILE A 126 -12.40 -1.94 0.19
CA ILE A 126 -11.27 -2.87 0.18
C ILE A 126 -11.61 -4.07 -0.71
N SER A 127 -10.58 -4.67 -1.33
CA SER A 127 -10.74 -5.87 -2.16
C SER A 127 -9.94 -7.00 -1.54
N LEU A 128 -10.60 -8.09 -1.17
CA LEU A 128 -9.97 -9.33 -0.73
C LEU A 128 -9.84 -10.30 -1.89
N GLY A 129 -8.72 -11.01 -1.97
CA GLY A 129 -8.50 -11.97 -3.03
C GLY A 129 -7.15 -11.77 -3.74
N PRO A 130 -6.95 -12.38 -4.92
CA PRO A 130 -7.94 -13.23 -5.61
C PRO A 130 -8.17 -14.58 -4.93
N ASP A 131 -9.40 -15.11 -5.03
CA ASP A 131 -9.72 -16.47 -4.66
C ASP A 131 -9.14 -17.51 -5.67
N ARG A 132 -9.46 -18.79 -5.49
CA ARG A 132 -8.98 -19.86 -6.40
C ARG A 132 -9.51 -19.74 -7.83
N GLN A 133 -10.59 -18.99 -8.04
CA GLN A 133 -11.20 -18.67 -9.33
C GLN A 133 -10.68 -17.33 -9.91
N GLY A 134 -9.80 -16.64 -9.21
CA GLY A 134 -9.27 -15.34 -9.61
C GLY A 134 -10.22 -14.16 -9.33
N GLN A 135 -11.23 -14.35 -8.47
CA GLN A 135 -12.22 -13.32 -8.15
C GLN A 135 -11.82 -12.56 -6.89
N PHE A 136 -12.19 -11.29 -6.87
CA PHE A 136 -12.02 -10.40 -5.71
C PHE A 136 -13.39 -10.17 -5.05
N GLU A 137 -13.38 -10.06 -3.74
CA GLU A 137 -14.54 -9.66 -2.96
C GLU A 137 -14.33 -8.22 -2.48
N ASP A 138 -15.19 -7.31 -2.93
CA ASP A 138 -15.16 -5.91 -2.52
C ASP A 138 -16.03 -5.70 -1.28
N ILE A 139 -15.47 -5.03 -0.28
CA ILE A 139 -16.10 -4.78 1.01
C ILE A 139 -16.00 -3.29 1.31
N GLU A 140 -17.13 -2.68 1.61
CA GLU A 140 -17.18 -1.29 2.06
C GLU A 140 -16.92 -1.20 3.57
N ILE A 141 -15.95 -0.35 3.96
CA ILE A 141 -15.62 -0.03 5.35
C ILE A 141 -15.91 1.45 5.57
N GLY A 142 -16.80 1.75 6.49
CA GLY A 142 -17.14 3.12 6.85
C GLY A 142 -16.01 3.83 7.57
N ILE A 143 -15.85 5.12 7.26
CA ILE A 143 -15.06 6.06 8.03
C ILE A 143 -16.01 6.86 8.91
N GLU A 144 -15.75 6.93 10.19
CA GLU A 144 -16.54 7.72 11.14
C GLU A 144 -16.20 9.21 11.03
N ARG A 145 -14.90 9.52 10.96
CA ARG A 145 -14.36 10.87 10.85
C ARG A 145 -12.86 10.87 10.53
N LEU A 146 -12.39 12.03 10.11
CA LEU A 146 -10.97 12.39 10.17
C LEU A 146 -10.87 13.73 10.92
N HIS A 147 -9.95 13.82 11.86
CA HIS A 147 -9.65 15.07 12.52
C HIS A 147 -8.15 15.39 12.55
N LEU A 148 -7.84 16.67 12.68
CA LEU A 148 -6.49 17.18 12.84
C LEU A 148 -6.13 17.29 14.32
N GLU A 149 -4.89 16.89 14.64
CA GLU A 149 -4.32 17.07 15.97
C GLU A 149 -2.80 17.26 15.92
N GLN A 150 -2.23 17.71 17.05
CA GLN A 150 -0.78 17.78 17.24
C GLN A 150 -0.22 16.41 17.56
N ASP A 151 0.92 16.04 16.96
CA ASP A 151 1.70 14.91 17.49
C ASP A 151 2.43 15.32 18.77
N ALA A 152 2.63 14.40 19.69
CA ALA A 152 3.48 14.58 20.88
C ALA A 152 4.96 14.44 20.51
N GLY A 153 5.84 14.89 21.39
CA GLY A 153 7.26 14.65 21.29
C GLY A 153 7.62 13.17 21.47
N LYS A 154 8.86 12.88 21.76
CA LYS A 154 9.36 11.51 22.00
C LYS A 154 10.06 11.44 23.35
N SER A 155 9.59 10.57 24.23
CA SER A 155 10.28 10.21 25.48
C SER A 155 11.24 9.05 25.21
N MET A 156 12.51 9.21 25.56
CA MET A 156 13.58 8.23 25.36
C MET A 156 14.05 7.72 26.71
N HIS A 157 13.92 6.40 26.92
CA HIS A 157 14.19 5.74 28.20
C HIS A 157 15.42 4.84 28.14
N ASP A 158 16.03 4.69 26.98
CA ASP A 158 17.12 3.74 26.69
C ASP A 158 18.52 4.38 26.79
N GLN A 159 18.59 5.70 26.84
CA GLN A 159 19.87 6.45 26.83
C GLN A 159 20.53 6.56 28.21
N HIS A 160 19.79 6.35 29.31
CA HIS A 160 20.30 6.46 30.66
C HIS A 160 19.54 5.56 31.65
N ALA A 161 20.22 5.00 32.62
CA ALA A 161 19.63 4.04 33.58
C ALA A 161 18.52 4.61 34.49
N THR A 162 18.55 5.92 34.76
CA THR A 162 17.66 6.57 35.75
C THR A 162 17.05 7.87 35.25
N MET A 163 17.39 8.32 34.04
CA MET A 163 16.85 9.55 33.43
C MET A 163 16.18 9.24 32.12
N SER A 164 15.09 9.94 31.84
CA SER A 164 14.45 9.97 30.51
C SER A 164 14.80 11.29 29.83
N TYR A 165 15.06 11.22 28.54
CA TYR A 165 15.28 12.38 27.70
C TYR A 165 14.03 12.66 26.88
N VAL A 166 13.79 13.93 26.59
CA VAL A 166 12.65 14.37 25.77
C VAL A 166 13.15 15.01 24.49
N ASP A 167 12.69 14.50 23.36
CA ASP A 167 12.90 15.09 22.05
C ASP A 167 11.59 15.69 21.55
N LEU A 168 11.55 17.00 21.37
CA LEU A 168 10.39 17.76 20.93
C LEU A 168 10.37 18.01 19.41
N ASN A 169 11.28 17.41 18.63
CA ASN A 169 11.28 17.57 17.18
C ASN A 169 9.94 17.19 16.55
N ARG A 170 9.29 16.14 17.06
CA ARG A 170 7.98 15.69 16.59
C ARG A 170 6.82 16.48 17.21
N SER A 171 6.99 17.08 18.39
CA SER A 171 5.95 17.84 19.07
C SER A 171 5.38 18.93 18.17
N GLY A 172 4.07 18.94 17.96
CA GLY A 172 3.39 19.90 17.09
C GLY A 172 3.38 19.56 15.60
N VAL A 173 3.99 18.44 15.16
CA VAL A 173 3.78 17.94 13.80
C VAL A 173 2.30 17.62 13.62
N ALA A 174 1.73 17.96 12.47
CA ALA A 174 0.32 17.73 12.21
C ALA A 174 0.03 16.24 12.02
N LEU A 175 -0.98 15.73 12.70
CA LEU A 175 -1.55 14.40 12.51
C LEU A 175 -2.96 14.50 11.97
N MET A 176 -3.29 13.61 11.03
CA MET A 176 -4.65 13.22 10.71
C MET A 176 -4.94 11.93 11.47
N GLU A 177 -5.92 11.94 12.37
CA GLU A 177 -6.48 10.72 12.96
C GLU A 177 -7.71 10.33 12.17
N ILE A 178 -7.64 9.16 11.51
CA ILE A 178 -8.69 8.61 10.65
C ILE A 178 -9.31 7.44 11.39
N VAL A 179 -10.57 7.57 11.78
CA VAL A 179 -11.29 6.60 12.58
C VAL A 179 -12.25 5.80 11.70
N SER A 180 -12.08 4.49 11.62
CA SER A 180 -13.03 3.62 10.93
C SER A 180 -14.23 3.28 11.79
N LYS A 181 -15.36 2.96 11.15
CA LYS A 181 -16.44 2.22 11.81
C LYS A 181 -15.99 0.78 12.11
N PRO A 182 -16.59 0.09 13.08
CA PRO A 182 -16.24 -1.29 13.44
C PRO A 182 -16.83 -2.29 12.43
N ASP A 183 -16.54 -2.10 11.15
CA ASP A 183 -17.11 -2.87 10.04
C ASP A 183 -16.26 -4.06 9.64
N MET A 184 -14.99 -4.13 10.05
CA MET A 184 -14.10 -5.22 9.68
C MET A 184 -14.38 -6.47 10.51
N ARG A 185 -14.29 -7.65 9.85
CA ARG A 185 -14.66 -8.96 10.42
C ARG A 185 -13.54 -10.00 10.34
N SER A 186 -12.35 -9.59 9.96
CA SER A 186 -11.17 -10.45 9.93
C SER A 186 -9.86 -9.66 9.96
N SER A 187 -8.77 -10.34 10.31
CA SER A 187 -7.42 -9.78 10.22
C SER A 187 -7.05 -9.41 8.77
N ASP A 188 -7.56 -10.15 7.77
CA ASP A 188 -7.31 -9.87 6.36
C ASP A 188 -8.03 -8.59 5.90
N GLU A 189 -9.26 -8.36 6.36
CA GLU A 189 -9.97 -7.11 6.10
C GLU A 189 -9.22 -5.91 6.70
N ALA A 190 -8.72 -6.03 7.94
CA ALA A 190 -7.95 -4.96 8.59
C ALA A 190 -6.61 -4.67 7.87
N LYS A 191 -5.91 -5.71 7.41
CA LYS A 191 -4.70 -5.54 6.59
C LYS A 191 -5.01 -4.85 5.25
N ALA A 192 -6.07 -5.27 4.59
CA ALA A 192 -6.52 -4.68 3.33
C ALA A 192 -6.94 -3.21 3.51
N TYR A 193 -7.66 -2.90 4.61
CA TYR A 193 -8.03 -1.53 4.96
C TYR A 193 -6.81 -0.64 5.15
N MET A 194 -5.83 -1.08 5.95
CA MET A 194 -4.61 -0.31 6.19
C MET A 194 -3.79 -0.11 4.91
N THR A 195 -3.68 -1.15 4.08
CA THR A 195 -3.00 -1.08 2.79
C THR A 195 -3.69 -0.08 1.86
N LYS A 196 -5.02 -0.11 1.79
CA LYS A 196 -5.81 0.79 0.96
C LYS A 196 -5.70 2.23 1.42
N LEU A 197 -5.85 2.48 2.71
CA LEU A 197 -5.74 3.81 3.30
C LEU A 197 -4.34 4.39 3.04
N ARG A 198 -3.28 3.60 3.28
CA ARG A 198 -1.90 3.99 2.99
C ARG A 198 -1.72 4.36 1.51
N SER A 199 -2.26 3.57 0.59
CA SER A 199 -2.22 3.86 -0.84
C SER A 199 -2.91 5.20 -1.16
N ILE A 200 -4.11 5.46 -0.61
CA ILE A 200 -4.86 6.69 -0.85
C ILE A 200 -4.06 7.92 -0.39
N VAL A 201 -3.55 7.94 0.85
CA VAL A 201 -2.80 9.11 1.36
C VAL A 201 -1.49 9.35 0.61
N ARG A 202 -0.83 8.30 0.12
CA ARG A 202 0.37 8.42 -0.74
C ARG A 202 0.02 8.94 -2.15
N TYR A 203 -1.07 8.49 -2.76
CA TYR A 203 -1.54 9.02 -4.03
C TYR A 203 -1.90 10.49 -3.95
N LEU A 204 -2.57 10.89 -2.89
CA LEU A 204 -2.91 12.29 -2.62
C LEU A 204 -1.69 13.15 -2.30
N GLY A 205 -0.58 12.55 -1.85
CA GLY A 205 0.59 13.26 -1.35
C GLY A 205 0.33 13.96 -0.02
N THR A 206 -0.61 13.45 0.79
CA THR A 206 -0.98 14.03 2.09
C THR A 206 -0.25 13.41 3.27
N CYS A 207 0.26 12.17 3.10
CA CYS A 207 1.15 11.46 4.03
C CYS A 207 2.10 10.56 3.22
N ASP A 208 3.32 10.34 3.69
CA ASP A 208 4.28 9.44 3.05
C ASP A 208 3.96 7.94 3.27
N GLY A 209 3.12 7.64 4.28
CA GLY A 209 2.70 6.29 4.63
C GLY A 209 3.83 5.42 5.18
N ASN A 210 4.91 6.01 5.70
CA ASN A 210 6.03 5.26 6.26
C ASN A 210 5.73 4.80 7.69
N MET A 211 5.44 3.50 7.84
CA MET A 211 5.15 2.92 9.15
C MET A 211 6.42 2.67 9.97
N ASP A 212 7.56 2.45 9.35
CA ASP A 212 8.83 2.17 10.04
C ASP A 212 9.39 3.43 10.72
N GLU A 213 9.22 4.59 10.11
CA GLU A 213 9.58 5.88 10.69
C GLU A 213 8.50 6.46 11.62
N GLY A 214 7.31 5.83 11.62
CA GLY A 214 6.18 6.24 12.46
C GLY A 214 5.35 7.39 11.89
N SER A 215 5.53 7.74 10.61
CA SER A 215 4.68 8.71 9.93
C SER A 215 3.25 8.20 9.76
N MET A 216 3.07 6.88 9.78
CA MET A 216 1.75 6.23 9.78
C MET A 216 1.73 5.10 10.81
N ARG A 217 0.73 5.09 11.69
CA ARG A 217 0.57 4.08 12.75
C ARG A 217 -0.91 3.81 12.98
N ALA A 218 -1.22 2.65 13.56
CA ALA A 218 -2.60 2.27 13.85
C ALA A 218 -2.77 1.78 15.29
N ASP A 219 -3.85 2.20 15.91
CA ASP A 219 -4.42 1.60 17.11
C ASP A 219 -5.62 0.76 16.68
N VAL A 220 -5.70 -0.47 17.19
CA VAL A 220 -6.67 -1.46 16.72
C VAL A 220 -7.63 -1.80 17.85
N ASN A 221 -8.92 -1.57 17.64
CA ASN A 221 -9.98 -1.95 18.55
C ASN A 221 -10.52 -3.33 18.17
N VAL A 222 -10.46 -4.30 19.08
CA VAL A 222 -10.90 -5.68 18.85
C VAL A 222 -11.93 -6.09 19.89
N SER A 223 -13.05 -6.65 19.44
CA SER A 223 -14.00 -7.38 20.29
C SER A 223 -14.47 -8.65 19.59
N VAL A 224 -15.05 -9.58 20.32
CA VAL A 224 -15.68 -10.79 19.78
C VAL A 224 -17.10 -10.91 20.27
N ARG A 225 -17.95 -11.54 19.46
CA ARG A 225 -19.36 -11.82 19.80
C ARG A 225 -19.82 -13.14 19.21
N ARG A 226 -20.94 -13.65 19.67
CA ARG A 226 -21.66 -14.68 18.92
C ARG A 226 -22.27 -14.05 17.67
N PRO A 227 -22.31 -14.78 16.54
CA PRO A 227 -22.86 -14.25 15.30
C PRO A 227 -24.28 -13.70 15.48
N GLY A 228 -24.48 -12.44 15.11
CA GLY A 228 -25.78 -11.75 15.22
C GLY A 228 -26.12 -11.15 16.60
N GLU A 229 -25.29 -11.35 17.63
CA GLU A 229 -25.45 -10.70 18.91
C GLU A 229 -24.90 -9.26 18.92
N PRO A 230 -25.24 -8.43 19.92
CA PRO A 230 -24.64 -7.11 20.12
C PRO A 230 -23.10 -7.18 20.18
N PHE A 231 -22.44 -6.07 19.90
CA PHE A 231 -20.97 -5.98 20.01
C PHE A 231 -20.49 -6.30 21.44
N GLY A 232 -19.43 -7.10 21.51
CA GLY A 232 -18.77 -7.40 22.78
C GLY A 232 -17.90 -6.25 23.31
N THR A 233 -17.33 -6.44 24.49
CA THR A 233 -16.41 -5.48 25.10
C THR A 233 -15.12 -5.40 24.29
N ARG A 234 -14.75 -4.19 23.87
CA ARG A 234 -13.55 -3.96 23.05
C ARG A 234 -12.30 -3.78 23.92
N CYS A 235 -11.18 -4.28 23.40
CA CYS A 235 -9.84 -3.91 23.84
C CYS A 235 -9.14 -3.12 22.76
N GLU A 236 -8.44 -2.06 23.13
CA GLU A 236 -7.59 -1.27 22.25
C GLU A 236 -6.18 -1.86 22.24
N ILE A 237 -5.60 -2.09 21.06
CA ILE A 237 -4.23 -2.61 20.95
C ILE A 237 -3.34 -1.54 20.34
N LYS A 238 -2.31 -1.15 21.09
CA LYS A 238 -1.29 -0.18 20.69
C LYS A 238 0.01 -0.84 20.26
N ASN A 239 0.90 -0.02 19.69
CA ASN A 239 2.22 -0.44 19.21
C ASN A 239 2.16 -1.38 18.00
N VAL A 240 1.21 -1.14 17.10
CA VAL A 240 1.03 -1.93 15.88
C VAL A 240 1.54 -1.13 14.68
N ASN A 241 2.83 -1.19 14.45
CA ASN A 241 3.56 -0.35 13.49
C ASN A 241 3.90 -1.06 12.18
N SER A 242 3.19 -2.12 11.82
CA SER A 242 3.26 -2.74 10.49
C SER A 242 1.95 -3.46 10.16
N ILE A 243 1.63 -3.57 8.86
CA ILE A 243 0.43 -4.27 8.37
C ILE A 243 0.44 -5.75 8.82
N ARG A 244 1.61 -6.39 8.86
CA ARG A 244 1.76 -7.75 9.37
C ARG A 244 1.38 -7.85 10.84
N PHE A 245 1.85 -6.91 11.66
CA PHE A 245 1.56 -6.91 13.10
C PHE A 245 0.11 -6.60 13.40
N ILE A 246 -0.58 -5.79 12.58
CA ILE A 246 -2.03 -5.58 12.67
C ILE A 246 -2.76 -6.93 12.61
N GLY A 247 -2.46 -7.76 11.58
CA GLY A 247 -3.08 -9.07 11.46
C GLY A 247 -2.80 -9.98 12.65
N GLN A 248 -1.54 -10.07 13.09
CA GLN A 248 -1.14 -10.90 14.22
C GLN A 248 -1.78 -10.47 15.54
N ALA A 249 -1.85 -9.17 15.79
CA ALA A 249 -2.46 -8.61 16.99
C ALA A 249 -3.96 -8.92 17.07
N ILE A 250 -4.68 -8.77 15.96
CA ILE A 250 -6.11 -9.09 15.87
C ILE A 250 -6.36 -10.57 16.11
N GLU A 251 -5.61 -11.45 15.46
CA GLU A 251 -5.78 -12.90 15.61
C GLU A 251 -5.49 -13.38 17.03
N TYR A 252 -4.42 -12.88 17.64
CA TYR A 252 -4.10 -13.22 19.02
C TYR A 252 -5.19 -12.72 19.98
N GLU A 253 -5.57 -11.45 19.88
CA GLU A 253 -6.54 -10.84 20.79
C GLU A 253 -7.93 -11.47 20.66
N ALA A 254 -8.40 -11.74 19.45
CA ALA A 254 -9.66 -12.44 19.23
C ALA A 254 -9.66 -13.81 19.90
N ARG A 255 -8.61 -14.61 19.74
CA ARG A 255 -8.50 -15.93 20.38
C ARG A 255 -8.41 -15.83 21.90
N ARG A 256 -7.68 -14.84 22.44
CA ARG A 256 -7.61 -14.58 23.89
C ARG A 256 -8.99 -14.29 24.45
N GLN A 257 -9.75 -13.37 23.81
CA GLN A 257 -11.10 -13.02 24.26
C GLN A 257 -12.05 -14.21 24.18
N ILE A 258 -12.02 -14.98 23.09
CA ILE A 258 -12.83 -16.20 22.95
C ILE A 258 -12.52 -17.17 24.08
N GLY A 259 -11.26 -17.46 24.39
CA GLY A 259 -10.88 -18.37 25.48
C GLY A 259 -11.43 -17.93 26.83
N ILE A 260 -11.30 -16.64 27.18
CA ILE A 260 -11.84 -16.10 28.44
C ILE A 260 -13.37 -16.28 28.54
N LEU A 261 -14.09 -15.95 27.43
CA LEU A 261 -15.55 -16.04 27.40
C LEU A 261 -16.05 -17.50 27.45
N GLU A 262 -15.34 -18.42 26.82
CA GLU A 262 -15.66 -19.86 26.85
C GLU A 262 -15.37 -20.50 28.20
N ASP A 263 -14.39 -19.97 28.94
CA ASP A 263 -14.10 -20.37 30.33
C ASP A 263 -15.08 -19.72 31.35
N GLY A 264 -16.06 -18.94 30.89
CA GLY A 264 -17.07 -18.27 31.71
C GLY A 264 -16.58 -16.99 32.38
N GLY A 265 -15.48 -16.42 31.90
CA GLY A 265 -14.97 -15.12 32.34
C GLY A 265 -15.62 -13.96 31.58
N GLU A 266 -15.20 -12.74 31.90
CA GLU A 266 -15.65 -11.50 31.27
C GLU A 266 -14.46 -10.75 30.68
N ILE A 267 -14.70 -10.00 29.60
CA ILE A 267 -13.70 -9.13 29.00
C ILE A 267 -13.80 -7.75 29.64
N GLU A 268 -12.69 -7.29 30.20
CA GLU A 268 -12.54 -5.92 30.68
C GLU A 268 -12.12 -5.01 29.52
N GLN A 269 -12.71 -3.80 29.50
CA GLN A 269 -12.28 -2.77 28.55
C GLN A 269 -10.92 -2.23 28.99
N GLU A 270 -9.88 -2.50 28.20
CA GLU A 270 -8.51 -2.12 28.52
C GLU A 270 -7.71 -1.73 27.29
N THR A 271 -6.61 -1.00 27.52
CA THR A 271 -5.57 -0.78 26.52
C THR A 271 -4.49 -1.84 26.67
N ARG A 272 -4.13 -2.47 25.56
CA ARG A 272 -3.13 -3.55 25.50
C ARG A 272 -1.97 -3.16 24.59
N LEU A 273 -0.79 -3.65 24.86
CA LEU A 273 0.40 -3.48 24.04
C LEU A 273 0.67 -4.78 23.26
N PHE A 274 0.87 -4.69 21.95
CA PHE A 274 1.33 -5.83 21.17
C PHE A 274 2.86 -6.00 21.31
N ASP A 275 3.32 -7.20 21.62
CA ASP A 275 4.73 -7.59 21.64
C ASP A 275 5.06 -8.38 20.36
N PRO A 276 5.76 -7.77 19.38
CA PRO A 276 6.04 -8.44 18.10
C PRO A 276 6.96 -9.66 18.23
N ASN A 277 7.81 -9.71 19.27
CA ASN A 277 8.75 -10.81 19.45
C ASN A 277 8.07 -12.07 19.98
N LYS A 278 7.04 -11.87 20.82
CA LYS A 278 6.27 -12.97 21.39
C LYS A 278 5.00 -13.28 20.58
N GLY A 279 4.54 -12.32 19.77
CA GLY A 279 3.29 -12.42 19.02
C GLY A 279 2.05 -12.39 19.91
N GLU A 280 2.10 -11.69 21.05
CA GLU A 280 1.03 -11.64 22.05
C GLU A 280 0.71 -10.21 22.49
N THR A 281 -0.48 -10.00 23.07
CA THR A 281 -0.87 -8.74 23.69
C THR A 281 -0.72 -8.84 25.22
N ARG A 282 -0.32 -7.74 25.86
CA ARG A 282 -0.28 -7.60 27.31
C ARG A 282 -1.02 -6.36 27.78
N SER A 283 -1.69 -6.42 28.92
CA SER A 283 -2.35 -5.25 29.50
C SER A 283 -1.36 -4.14 29.82
N MET A 284 -1.72 -2.91 29.47
CA MET A 284 -0.97 -1.70 29.82
C MET A 284 -1.60 -0.96 30.99
N ARG A 285 -2.95 -0.91 31.04
CA ARG A 285 -3.74 -0.16 32.02
C ARG A 285 -5.06 -0.85 32.27
N SER A 286 -5.49 -0.86 33.51
CA SER A 286 -6.83 -1.27 33.90
C SER A 286 -7.86 -0.12 33.71
N LYS A 287 -9.13 -0.45 33.82
CA LYS A 287 -10.29 0.43 33.67
C LYS A 287 -10.29 1.67 34.60
N GLU A 288 -9.53 1.64 35.68
CA GLU A 288 -9.42 2.73 36.66
C GLU A 288 -8.67 3.96 36.15
N ASP A 289 -7.93 3.80 35.03
CA ASP A 289 -7.12 4.85 34.42
C ASP A 289 -7.75 5.50 33.18
N ALA A 290 -9.06 5.32 32.94
CA ALA A 290 -9.75 6.02 31.84
C ALA A 290 -9.79 7.53 32.14
N HIS A 291 -8.90 8.27 31.48
CA HIS A 291 -8.81 9.72 31.66
C HIS A 291 -10.05 10.40 31.04
N ASP A 292 -10.77 11.17 31.86
CA ASP A 292 -11.64 12.22 31.35
C ASP A 292 -10.76 13.36 30.83
N TYR A 293 -10.60 13.44 29.52
CA TYR A 293 -9.78 14.47 28.88
C TYR A 293 -10.34 15.88 28.98
N ARG A 294 -11.56 16.07 29.49
CA ARG A 294 -12.20 17.37 29.70
C ARG A 294 -12.07 18.29 28.51
N TYR A 295 -12.47 17.81 27.34
CA TYR A 295 -12.41 18.58 26.11
C TYR A 295 -13.16 19.91 26.23
N PHE A 296 -12.54 20.99 25.75
CA PHE A 296 -13.20 22.28 25.56
C PHE A 296 -12.54 23.02 24.38
N PRO A 297 -13.26 23.89 23.67
CA PRO A 297 -12.72 24.65 22.55
C PRO A 297 -11.47 25.43 22.96
N ASP A 298 -10.42 25.37 22.12
CA ASP A 298 -9.19 26.12 22.38
C ASP A 298 -9.46 27.62 22.22
N PRO A 299 -9.24 28.43 23.28
CA PRO A 299 -9.56 29.85 23.24
C PRO A 299 -8.63 30.68 22.34
N ASP A 300 -7.47 30.14 21.97
CA ASP A 300 -6.47 30.81 21.16
C ASP A 300 -6.64 30.55 19.65
N LEU A 301 -7.58 29.66 19.27
CA LEU A 301 -7.86 29.29 17.88
C LEU A 301 -9.30 29.63 17.50
N LEU A 302 -9.45 30.35 16.40
CA LEU A 302 -10.78 30.59 15.82
C LEU A 302 -11.27 29.28 15.14
N PRO A 303 -12.61 29.07 15.08
CA PRO A 303 -13.17 28.02 14.24
C PRO A 303 -12.68 28.14 12.80
N LEU A 304 -12.40 27.01 12.17
CA LEU A 304 -12.18 26.95 10.74
C LEU A 304 -13.52 27.02 10.01
N GLU A 305 -13.60 27.88 9.00
CA GLU A 305 -14.79 27.99 8.15
C GLU A 305 -14.39 27.85 6.68
N PHE A 306 -15.08 26.97 5.96
CA PHE A 306 -14.81 26.68 4.54
C PHE A 306 -16.05 27.01 3.72
N ASP A 307 -15.83 27.71 2.60
CA ASP A 307 -16.85 27.87 1.59
C ASP A 307 -16.79 26.75 0.53
N ASP A 308 -17.84 26.67 -0.28
CA ASP A 308 -17.90 25.67 -1.36
C ASP A 308 -16.82 25.89 -2.44
N ALA A 309 -16.34 27.10 -2.61
CA ALA A 309 -15.31 27.43 -3.59
C ALA A 309 -13.96 26.84 -3.18
N PHE A 310 -13.60 26.95 -1.90
CA PHE A 310 -12.39 26.35 -1.34
C PHE A 310 -12.40 24.82 -1.52
N ILE A 311 -13.50 24.16 -1.12
CA ILE A 311 -13.62 22.70 -1.23
C ILE A 311 -13.52 22.26 -2.69
N LYS A 312 -14.27 22.90 -3.60
CA LYS A 312 -14.24 22.58 -5.04
C LYS A 312 -12.88 22.80 -5.69
N THR A 313 -12.12 23.78 -5.24
CA THR A 313 -10.76 24.02 -5.75
C THR A 313 -9.86 22.85 -5.37
N LEU A 314 -9.93 22.37 -4.12
CA LEU A 314 -9.15 21.22 -3.70
C LEU A 314 -9.60 19.91 -4.37
N GLU A 315 -10.90 19.73 -4.58
CA GLU A 315 -11.47 18.57 -5.29
C GLU A 315 -10.98 18.52 -6.75
N ALA A 316 -10.96 19.65 -7.44
CA ALA A 316 -10.49 19.74 -8.81
C ALA A 316 -8.98 19.48 -8.98
N ASP A 317 -8.19 19.66 -7.90
CA ASP A 317 -6.75 19.43 -7.88
C ASP A 317 -6.37 18.02 -7.38
N LEU A 318 -7.35 17.16 -7.11
CA LEU A 318 -7.05 15.79 -6.70
C LEU A 318 -6.46 14.99 -7.86
N PRO A 319 -5.41 14.18 -7.62
CA PRO A 319 -4.94 13.22 -8.60
C PRO A 319 -5.96 12.09 -8.77
N GLU A 320 -5.88 11.38 -9.89
CA GLU A 320 -6.64 10.15 -10.08
C GLU A 320 -6.29 9.13 -8.98
N LEU A 321 -7.29 8.65 -8.27
CA LEU A 321 -7.12 7.73 -7.14
C LEU A 321 -6.89 6.28 -7.59
N PRO A 322 -6.35 5.41 -6.72
CA PRO A 322 -5.98 4.04 -7.09
C PRO A 322 -7.13 3.23 -7.69
N ASP A 323 -8.37 3.40 -7.20
CA ASP A 323 -9.53 2.66 -7.70
C ASP A 323 -9.94 3.10 -9.10
N ASP A 324 -10.05 4.40 -9.32
CA ASP A 324 -10.41 4.96 -10.62
C ASP A 324 -9.34 4.61 -11.66
N LYS A 325 -8.06 4.67 -11.26
CA LYS A 325 -6.91 4.26 -12.10
C LYS A 325 -6.95 2.77 -12.41
N LYS A 326 -7.28 1.92 -11.44
CA LYS A 326 -7.45 0.47 -11.64
C LYS A 326 -8.55 0.18 -12.64
N GLU A 327 -9.72 0.80 -12.47
CA GLU A 327 -10.84 0.65 -13.41
C GLU A 327 -10.46 1.11 -14.82
N ARG A 328 -9.76 2.23 -14.94
CA ARG A 328 -9.27 2.72 -16.22
C ARG A 328 -8.28 1.76 -16.87
N PHE A 329 -7.33 1.20 -16.14
CA PHE A 329 -6.37 0.22 -16.66
C PHE A 329 -7.08 -1.05 -17.19
N VAL A 330 -8.07 -1.53 -16.47
CA VAL A 330 -8.89 -2.68 -16.93
C VAL A 330 -9.67 -2.32 -18.19
N ARG A 331 -10.38 -1.20 -18.18
CA ARG A 331 -11.26 -0.79 -19.28
C ARG A 331 -10.51 -0.39 -20.55
N GLU A 332 -9.47 0.44 -20.42
CA GLU A 332 -8.81 1.09 -21.56
C GLU A 332 -7.59 0.33 -22.05
N LEU A 333 -6.84 -0.33 -21.14
CA LEU A 333 -5.64 -1.08 -21.48
C LEU A 333 -5.87 -2.59 -21.55
N GLY A 334 -7.10 -3.05 -21.24
CA GLY A 334 -7.50 -4.46 -21.30
C GLY A 334 -6.76 -5.36 -20.31
N LEU A 335 -6.28 -4.81 -19.18
CA LEU A 335 -5.57 -5.56 -18.17
C LEU A 335 -6.52 -6.46 -17.38
N SER A 336 -5.97 -7.52 -16.77
CA SER A 336 -6.69 -8.26 -15.74
C SER A 336 -6.87 -7.38 -14.48
N VAL A 337 -7.91 -7.66 -13.68
CA VAL A 337 -8.11 -6.97 -12.39
C VAL A 337 -6.89 -7.17 -11.49
N TYR A 338 -6.28 -8.36 -11.53
CA TYR A 338 -5.07 -8.68 -10.77
C TYR A 338 -3.88 -7.79 -11.18
N ASP A 339 -3.55 -7.75 -12.48
CA ASP A 339 -2.42 -6.95 -12.97
C ASP A 339 -2.63 -5.46 -12.68
N ALA A 340 -3.85 -4.96 -12.91
CA ALA A 340 -4.22 -3.58 -12.59
C ALA A 340 -4.04 -3.30 -11.09
N SER A 341 -4.47 -4.21 -10.21
CA SER A 341 -4.32 -4.05 -8.75
C SER A 341 -2.85 -4.00 -8.31
N VAL A 342 -1.98 -4.81 -8.93
CA VAL A 342 -0.53 -4.76 -8.66
C VAL A 342 0.06 -3.42 -9.10
N LEU A 343 -0.30 -2.95 -10.30
CA LEU A 343 0.25 -1.72 -10.86
C LEU A 343 -0.20 -0.45 -10.14
N VAL A 344 -1.40 -0.44 -9.55
CA VAL A 344 -1.89 0.72 -8.79
C VAL A 344 -1.59 0.63 -7.29
N SER A 345 -0.89 -0.41 -6.84
CA SER A 345 -0.58 -0.57 -5.41
C SER A 345 0.21 0.62 -4.83
N GLU A 346 1.06 1.21 -5.65
CA GLU A 346 1.82 2.43 -5.34
C GLU A 346 1.78 3.41 -6.52
N LYS A 347 1.69 4.71 -6.21
CA LYS A 347 1.64 5.75 -7.24
C LYS A 347 2.83 5.72 -8.18
N ALA A 348 4.03 5.55 -7.66
CA ALA A 348 5.26 5.50 -8.46
C ALA A 348 5.28 4.32 -9.45
N ILE A 349 4.72 3.16 -9.06
CA ILE A 349 4.58 2.00 -9.96
C ILE A 349 3.59 2.31 -11.08
N ALA A 350 2.44 2.91 -10.72
CA ALA A 350 1.43 3.26 -11.71
C ALA A 350 1.95 4.30 -12.72
N ASP A 351 2.60 5.35 -12.25
CA ASP A 351 3.17 6.40 -13.09
C ASP A 351 4.26 5.84 -14.02
N TYR A 352 5.11 4.95 -13.50
CA TYR A 352 6.12 4.25 -14.30
C TYR A 352 5.48 3.39 -15.40
N PHE A 353 4.47 2.59 -15.03
CA PHE A 353 3.75 1.75 -15.98
C PHE A 353 3.07 2.58 -17.07
N GLU A 354 2.39 3.66 -16.73
CA GLU A 354 1.73 4.54 -17.72
C GLU A 354 2.76 5.10 -18.72
N ALA A 355 3.92 5.51 -18.25
CA ALA A 355 5.00 5.99 -19.11
C ALA A 355 5.53 4.88 -20.06
N VAL A 356 5.63 3.64 -19.58
CA VAL A 356 6.01 2.49 -20.43
C VAL A 356 4.91 2.15 -21.43
N ALA A 357 3.64 2.17 -21.01
CA ALA A 357 2.50 1.78 -21.84
C ALA A 357 2.14 2.82 -22.90
N ALA A 358 2.64 4.05 -22.78
CA ALA A 358 2.31 5.14 -23.72
C ALA A 358 2.64 4.75 -25.17
N GLY A 359 1.60 4.61 -26.02
CA GLY A 359 1.71 4.21 -27.43
C GLY A 359 2.03 2.72 -27.67
N ARG A 360 1.96 1.89 -26.63
CA ARG A 360 2.26 0.46 -26.65
C ARG A 360 1.08 -0.39 -26.21
N ASP A 361 1.19 -1.71 -26.43
CA ASP A 361 0.20 -2.66 -25.91
C ASP A 361 0.25 -2.71 -24.38
N GLY A 362 -0.88 -2.41 -23.72
CA GLY A 362 -0.95 -2.34 -22.26
C GLY A 362 -0.61 -3.66 -21.55
N LYS A 363 -1.03 -4.79 -22.12
CA LYS A 363 -0.74 -6.12 -21.54
C LYS A 363 0.74 -6.46 -21.60
N THR A 364 1.38 -6.16 -22.73
CA THR A 364 2.82 -6.36 -22.88
C THR A 364 3.59 -5.47 -21.91
N ALA A 365 3.24 -4.20 -21.81
CA ALA A 365 3.86 -3.27 -20.87
C ALA A 365 3.66 -3.72 -19.41
N ALA A 366 2.45 -4.13 -19.03
CA ALA A 366 2.15 -4.65 -17.70
C ALA A 366 2.99 -5.87 -17.34
N ASN A 367 3.09 -6.81 -18.28
CA ASN A 367 3.88 -8.04 -18.07
C ASN A 367 5.37 -7.72 -17.82
N TRP A 368 5.96 -6.80 -18.59
CA TRP A 368 7.35 -6.37 -18.40
C TRP A 368 7.56 -5.63 -17.09
N VAL A 369 6.62 -4.74 -16.70
CA VAL A 369 6.74 -4.01 -15.43
C VAL A 369 6.57 -4.97 -14.25
N ILE A 370 5.54 -5.81 -14.23
CA ILE A 370 5.21 -6.67 -13.08
C ILE A 370 6.24 -7.79 -12.93
N ASN A 371 6.50 -8.55 -14.00
CA ASN A 371 7.27 -9.80 -13.87
C ASN A 371 8.79 -9.56 -14.00
N ASP A 372 9.21 -8.70 -14.92
CA ASP A 372 10.64 -8.50 -15.16
C ASP A 372 11.22 -7.38 -14.29
N LEU A 373 10.63 -6.18 -14.31
CA LEU A 373 11.17 -5.04 -13.55
C LEU A 373 10.95 -5.18 -12.04
N LEU A 374 9.67 -5.29 -11.58
CA LEU A 374 9.38 -5.43 -10.15
C LEU A 374 9.98 -6.72 -9.59
N GLY A 375 10.02 -7.80 -10.40
CA GLY A 375 10.71 -9.02 -10.04
C GLY A 375 12.21 -8.82 -9.79
N ALA A 376 12.89 -8.01 -10.61
CA ALA A 376 14.30 -7.67 -10.42
C ALA A 376 14.53 -6.77 -9.20
N LEU A 377 13.68 -5.77 -9.00
CA LEU A 377 13.75 -4.87 -7.84
C LEU A 377 13.54 -5.63 -6.52
N ASN A 378 12.54 -6.51 -6.46
CA ASN A 378 12.27 -7.34 -5.29
C ASN A 378 13.47 -8.24 -4.91
N ARG A 379 14.17 -8.81 -5.89
CA ARG A 379 15.39 -9.61 -5.65
C ARG A 379 16.51 -8.80 -5.00
N THR A 380 16.55 -7.49 -5.25
CA THR A 380 17.59 -6.58 -4.75
C THR A 380 17.14 -5.72 -3.56
N GLY A 381 15.88 -5.87 -3.11
CA GLY A 381 15.30 -5.07 -2.02
C GLY A 381 15.20 -3.59 -2.35
N LYS A 382 15.00 -3.23 -3.62
CA LYS A 382 14.86 -1.85 -4.10
C LYS A 382 13.43 -1.51 -4.42
N ASP A 383 13.06 -0.25 -4.20
CA ASP A 383 11.80 0.32 -4.63
C ASP A 383 11.87 0.80 -6.10
N ILE A 384 10.68 1.08 -6.69
CA ILE A 384 10.57 1.51 -8.09
C ILE A 384 11.29 2.85 -8.34
N GLU A 385 11.30 3.76 -7.36
CA GLU A 385 12.03 5.03 -7.45
C GLU A 385 13.56 4.85 -7.52
N GLN A 386 14.06 3.71 -7.08
CA GLN A 386 15.49 3.36 -7.11
C GLN A 386 15.89 2.56 -8.35
N THR A 387 14.95 2.34 -9.29
CA THR A 387 15.25 1.58 -10.49
C THR A 387 16.28 2.28 -11.37
N PRO A 388 17.33 1.57 -11.83
CA PRO A 388 18.27 2.13 -12.82
C PRO A 388 17.71 2.10 -14.24
N VAL A 389 16.60 1.43 -14.49
CA VAL A 389 15.97 1.33 -15.81
C VAL A 389 14.84 2.35 -15.90
N SER A 390 14.99 3.34 -16.77
CA SER A 390 13.93 4.34 -17.01
C SER A 390 12.75 3.74 -17.78
N PRO A 391 11.54 4.35 -17.69
CA PRO A 391 10.38 3.95 -18.50
C PRO A 391 10.68 3.99 -20.01
N ALA A 392 11.48 4.94 -20.47
CA ALA A 392 11.89 5.06 -21.86
C ALA A 392 12.74 3.87 -22.32
N GLN A 393 13.72 3.43 -21.51
CA GLN A 393 14.55 2.27 -21.82
C GLN A 393 13.73 0.98 -21.86
N LEU A 394 12.84 0.76 -20.88
CA LEU A 394 11.96 -0.41 -20.88
C LEU A 394 11.01 -0.40 -22.08
N GLY A 395 10.44 0.78 -22.40
CA GLY A 395 9.63 0.96 -23.59
C GLY A 395 10.39 0.66 -24.89
N ALA A 396 11.64 1.10 -25.01
CA ALA A 396 12.50 0.81 -26.17
C ALA A 396 12.74 -0.70 -26.34
N ILE A 397 12.95 -1.44 -25.25
CA ILE A 397 13.07 -2.90 -25.31
C ILE A 397 11.78 -3.53 -25.87
N ILE A 398 10.61 -3.08 -25.41
CA ILE A 398 9.31 -3.56 -25.91
C ILE A 398 9.15 -3.23 -27.40
N ASP A 399 9.55 -2.04 -27.83
CA ASP A 399 9.48 -1.62 -29.24
C ASP A 399 10.39 -2.46 -30.12
N LEU A 400 11.59 -2.82 -29.68
CA LEU A 400 12.52 -3.72 -30.38
C LEU A 400 11.94 -5.13 -30.56
N ILE A 401 11.18 -5.63 -29.57
CA ILE A 401 10.45 -6.90 -29.70
C ILE A 401 9.34 -6.77 -30.73
N LYS A 402 8.53 -5.72 -30.64
CA LYS A 402 7.42 -5.48 -31.56
C LYS A 402 7.89 -5.32 -33.01
N ALA A 403 9.02 -4.68 -33.22
CA ALA A 403 9.65 -4.53 -34.53
C ALA A 403 10.30 -5.83 -35.05
N GLY A 404 10.33 -6.91 -34.27
CA GLY A 404 11.02 -8.15 -34.64
C GLY A 404 12.55 -8.03 -34.70
N THR A 405 13.11 -6.94 -34.16
CA THR A 405 14.58 -6.73 -34.14
C THR A 405 15.25 -7.70 -33.16
N ILE A 406 14.58 -8.03 -32.04
CA ILE A 406 15.05 -8.98 -31.05
C ILE A 406 13.95 -9.97 -30.67
N SER A 407 14.33 -11.17 -30.24
CA SER A 407 13.37 -12.15 -29.67
C SER A 407 13.12 -11.87 -28.20
N GLY A 408 12.01 -12.44 -27.65
CA GLY A 408 11.69 -12.30 -26.23
C GLY A 408 12.81 -12.79 -25.29
N LYS A 409 13.59 -13.80 -25.70
CA LYS A 409 14.77 -14.25 -24.96
C LYS A 409 15.87 -13.18 -24.95
N ILE A 410 16.21 -12.67 -26.14
CA ILE A 410 17.22 -11.62 -26.28
C ILE A 410 16.81 -10.37 -25.51
N ALA A 411 15.52 -10.05 -25.48
CA ALA A 411 15.00 -8.91 -24.72
C ALA A 411 15.22 -9.04 -23.21
N LYS A 412 15.14 -10.25 -22.65
CA LYS A 412 15.46 -10.49 -21.24
C LYS A 412 16.95 -10.32 -20.96
N ASP A 413 17.80 -10.83 -21.85
CA ASP A 413 19.24 -10.62 -21.75
C ASP A 413 19.60 -9.12 -21.89
N LEU A 414 18.94 -8.40 -22.79
CA LEU A 414 19.09 -6.96 -22.95
C LEU A 414 18.64 -6.18 -21.72
N PHE A 415 17.49 -6.57 -21.13
CA PHE A 415 16.98 -5.96 -19.91
C PHE A 415 17.99 -6.10 -18.75
N GLU A 416 18.57 -7.28 -18.55
CA GLU A 416 19.60 -7.50 -17.52
C GLU A 416 20.86 -6.64 -17.77
N ILE A 417 21.24 -6.44 -19.03
CA ILE A 417 22.36 -5.54 -19.39
C ILE A 417 21.99 -4.09 -19.01
N VAL A 418 20.82 -3.61 -19.41
CA VAL A 418 20.39 -2.24 -19.10
C VAL A 418 20.23 -2.04 -17.59
N LEU A 419 19.76 -3.06 -16.87
CA LEU A 419 19.60 -3.03 -15.41
C LEU A 419 20.95 -2.90 -14.69
N THR A 420 22.02 -3.53 -15.22
CA THR A 420 23.32 -3.61 -14.56
C THR A 420 24.33 -2.58 -15.05
N GLU A 421 24.31 -2.29 -16.33
CA GLU A 421 25.32 -1.46 -17.00
C GLU A 421 24.74 -0.11 -17.48
N GLY A 422 23.41 0.00 -17.58
CA GLY A 422 22.75 1.15 -18.19
C GLY A 422 22.86 1.16 -19.71
N GLY A 423 22.65 2.33 -20.30
CA GLY A 423 22.83 2.56 -21.74
C GLY A 423 21.53 2.54 -22.53
N ASP A 424 21.63 2.90 -23.83
CA ASP A 424 20.50 2.86 -24.76
C ASP A 424 20.27 1.44 -25.28
N PRO A 425 19.06 0.88 -25.17
CA PRO A 425 18.78 -0.49 -25.61
C PRO A 425 19.07 -0.74 -27.10
N ALA A 426 18.77 0.22 -27.98
CA ALA A 426 19.00 0.06 -29.41
C ALA A 426 20.51 0.06 -29.74
N GLU A 427 21.29 0.93 -29.10
CA GLU A 427 22.76 0.95 -29.27
C GLU A 427 23.39 -0.34 -28.74
N ILE A 428 22.95 -0.86 -27.60
CA ILE A 428 23.43 -2.11 -27.02
C ILE A 428 23.19 -3.28 -28.01
N VAL A 429 21.98 -3.34 -28.59
CA VAL A 429 21.64 -4.36 -29.59
C VAL A 429 22.56 -4.32 -30.78
N GLU A 430 22.91 -3.14 -31.29
CA GLU A 430 23.85 -2.96 -32.39
C GLU A 430 25.29 -3.36 -31.98
N LEU A 431 25.80 -2.79 -30.90
CA LEU A 431 27.20 -2.99 -30.46
C LEU A 431 27.48 -4.44 -30.08
N ARG A 432 26.51 -5.15 -29.49
CA ARG A 432 26.68 -6.55 -29.05
C ARG A 432 26.17 -7.58 -30.07
N GLY A 433 25.72 -7.13 -31.24
CA GLY A 433 25.20 -8.02 -32.28
C GLY A 433 24.03 -8.88 -31.81
N MET A 434 23.11 -8.28 -31.05
CA MET A 434 21.95 -8.97 -30.45
C MET A 434 20.75 -9.04 -31.39
N LYS A 435 20.84 -8.52 -32.60
CA LYS A 435 19.77 -8.60 -33.58
C LYS A 435 19.36 -10.04 -33.87
N GLN A 436 18.06 -10.23 -34.04
CA GLN A 436 17.51 -11.50 -34.45
C GLN A 436 17.95 -11.84 -35.89
N VAL A 437 18.36 -13.07 -36.13
CA VAL A 437 18.65 -13.55 -37.46
C VAL A 437 17.32 -13.84 -38.17
N THR A 438 16.99 -13.01 -39.15
CA THR A 438 15.78 -13.13 -39.98
C THR A 438 16.12 -13.68 -41.37
N ASP A 439 17.40 -13.90 -41.66
CA ASP A 439 17.84 -14.51 -42.94
C ASP A 439 17.30 -15.95 -43.02
N THR A 440 16.26 -16.09 -43.86
CA THR A 440 15.61 -17.36 -44.10
C THR A 440 16.59 -18.43 -44.61
N GLY A 441 17.62 -18.07 -45.38
CA GLY A 441 18.60 -19.01 -45.88
C GLY A 441 19.51 -19.59 -44.79
N ALA A 442 19.93 -18.75 -43.83
CA ALA A 442 20.73 -19.22 -42.70
C ALA A 442 19.91 -20.10 -41.75
N ILE A 443 18.60 -19.72 -41.49
CA ILE A 443 17.71 -20.54 -40.70
C ILE A 443 17.38 -21.86 -41.39
N GLU A 444 17.10 -21.84 -42.68
CA GLU A 444 16.82 -23.03 -43.49
C GLU A 444 17.98 -24.03 -43.46
N LYS A 445 19.20 -23.55 -43.60
CA LYS A 445 20.41 -24.38 -43.51
C LYS A 445 20.53 -25.04 -42.12
N ALA A 446 20.29 -24.29 -41.05
CA ALA A 446 20.31 -24.86 -39.69
C ALA A 446 19.19 -25.89 -39.46
N VAL A 447 18.00 -25.66 -40.02
CA VAL A 447 16.88 -26.63 -39.97
C VAL A 447 17.27 -27.91 -40.72
N ASP A 448 17.81 -27.80 -41.94
CA ASP A 448 18.21 -28.94 -42.77
C ASP A 448 19.31 -29.77 -42.10
N GLU A 449 20.33 -29.13 -41.52
CA GLU A 449 21.40 -29.81 -40.78
C GLU A 449 20.87 -30.58 -39.57
N ILE A 450 19.93 -29.98 -38.80
CA ILE A 450 19.38 -30.64 -37.61
C ILE A 450 18.41 -31.78 -37.99
N ILE A 451 17.63 -31.62 -39.04
CA ILE A 451 16.74 -32.69 -39.54
C ILE A 451 17.61 -33.88 -40.05
N ALA A 452 18.65 -33.60 -40.83
CA ALA A 452 19.56 -34.62 -41.35
C ALA A 452 20.31 -35.36 -40.24
N ALA A 453 20.69 -34.67 -39.17
CA ALA A 453 21.41 -35.28 -38.05
C ALA A 453 20.53 -36.15 -37.13
N ASN A 454 19.18 -36.09 -37.25
CA ASN A 454 18.26 -36.71 -36.31
C ASN A 454 17.14 -37.52 -37.00
N PRO A 455 17.45 -38.53 -37.84
CA PRO A 455 16.44 -39.26 -38.61
C PRO A 455 15.42 -40.03 -37.74
N GLU A 456 15.85 -40.52 -36.58
CA GLU A 456 14.95 -41.19 -35.65
C GLU A 456 13.86 -40.24 -35.07
N GLN A 457 14.21 -38.98 -34.83
CA GLN A 457 13.26 -37.99 -34.36
C GLN A 457 12.29 -37.58 -35.47
N VAL A 458 12.73 -37.53 -36.72
CA VAL A 458 11.87 -37.27 -37.88
C VAL A 458 10.76 -38.32 -37.96
N GLU A 459 11.03 -39.60 -37.79
CA GLU A 459 10.03 -40.67 -37.80
C GLU A 459 9.03 -40.50 -36.60
N LYS A 460 9.52 -40.11 -35.43
CA LYS A 460 8.66 -39.81 -34.29
C LYS A 460 7.72 -38.63 -34.53
N VAL A 461 8.20 -37.59 -35.19
CA VAL A 461 7.38 -36.44 -35.55
C VAL A 461 6.31 -36.78 -36.59
N LYS A 462 6.66 -37.61 -37.60
CA LYS A 462 5.68 -38.09 -38.54
C LYS A 462 4.56 -38.87 -37.86
N ALA A 463 4.88 -39.68 -36.83
CA ALA A 463 3.90 -40.41 -36.02
C ALA A 463 3.12 -39.50 -35.07
N LYS A 464 3.74 -38.41 -34.55
CA LYS A 464 3.14 -37.46 -33.61
C LYS A 464 3.60 -36.03 -33.91
N PRO A 465 2.82 -35.25 -34.71
CA PRO A 465 3.20 -33.91 -35.18
C PRO A 465 3.53 -32.92 -34.06
N THR A 466 2.94 -33.06 -32.87
CA THR A 466 3.22 -32.21 -31.70
C THR A 466 4.69 -32.27 -31.25
N MET A 467 5.44 -33.30 -31.64
CA MET A 467 6.86 -33.44 -31.34
C MET A 467 7.77 -32.54 -32.22
N ALA A 468 7.24 -31.87 -33.24
CA ALA A 468 7.98 -30.91 -34.06
C ALA A 468 8.62 -29.77 -33.21
N ALA A 469 8.02 -29.43 -32.07
CA ALA A 469 8.58 -28.48 -31.11
C ALA A 469 10.00 -28.84 -30.64
N TRP A 470 10.39 -30.10 -30.64
CA TRP A 470 11.73 -30.53 -30.31
C TRP A 470 12.76 -30.01 -31.34
N PHE A 471 12.43 -30.10 -32.65
CA PHE A 471 13.29 -29.57 -33.70
C PHE A 471 13.44 -28.05 -33.60
N VAL A 472 12.34 -27.34 -33.33
CA VAL A 472 12.38 -25.90 -33.09
C VAL A 472 13.35 -25.57 -31.95
N GLY A 473 13.27 -26.32 -30.83
CA GLY A 473 14.21 -26.16 -29.71
C GLY A 473 15.67 -26.37 -30.07
N GLN A 474 15.98 -27.38 -30.91
CA GLN A 474 17.38 -27.65 -31.36
C GLN A 474 17.90 -26.59 -32.29
N VAL A 475 17.08 -26.09 -33.23
CA VAL A 475 17.45 -24.98 -34.12
C VAL A 475 17.67 -23.69 -33.30
N MET A 476 16.82 -23.40 -32.37
CA MET A 476 16.98 -22.26 -31.47
C MET A 476 18.28 -22.37 -30.66
N LYS A 477 18.64 -23.57 -30.19
CA LYS A 477 19.88 -23.82 -29.46
C LYS A 477 21.08 -23.64 -30.37
N ALA A 478 21.07 -24.19 -31.58
CA ALA A 478 22.18 -24.10 -32.58
C ALA A 478 22.42 -22.67 -33.06
N THR A 479 21.34 -21.84 -33.13
CA THR A 479 21.42 -20.44 -33.51
C THR A 479 21.66 -19.50 -32.33
N GLY A 480 21.97 -20.04 -31.15
CA GLY A 480 22.21 -19.25 -29.92
C GLY A 480 20.97 -18.44 -29.45
N GLY A 481 19.76 -18.86 -29.87
CA GLY A 481 18.52 -18.15 -29.59
C GLY A 481 18.25 -16.91 -30.47
N LYS A 482 19.10 -16.70 -31.49
CA LYS A 482 18.99 -15.54 -32.39
C LYS A 482 18.07 -15.77 -33.60
N ALA A 483 17.68 -17.00 -33.95
CA ALA A 483 16.71 -17.26 -35.01
C ALA A 483 15.30 -16.82 -34.60
N ASN A 484 14.51 -16.39 -35.59
CA ASN A 484 13.08 -16.08 -35.35
C ASN A 484 12.32 -17.39 -35.07
N PRO A 485 11.71 -17.60 -33.87
CA PRO A 485 11.05 -18.84 -33.53
C PRO A 485 9.88 -19.20 -34.44
N GLN A 486 9.13 -18.19 -34.93
CA GLN A 486 8.00 -18.40 -35.85
C GLN A 486 8.51 -18.85 -37.23
N ALA A 487 9.59 -18.22 -37.75
CA ALA A 487 10.20 -18.62 -38.98
C ALA A 487 10.81 -20.05 -38.91
N VAL A 488 11.46 -20.35 -37.78
CA VAL A 488 11.96 -21.72 -37.49
C VAL A 488 10.82 -22.72 -37.47
N GLN A 489 9.73 -22.41 -36.78
CA GLN A 489 8.55 -23.30 -36.68
C GLN A 489 7.90 -23.55 -38.04
N ALA A 490 7.75 -22.49 -38.87
CA ALA A 490 7.19 -22.60 -40.21
C ALA A 490 8.09 -23.47 -41.11
N LEU A 491 9.41 -23.24 -41.08
CA LEU A 491 10.38 -24.03 -41.87
C LEU A 491 10.43 -25.49 -41.40
N VAL A 492 10.46 -25.75 -40.11
CA VAL A 492 10.45 -27.13 -39.56
C VAL A 492 9.18 -27.85 -39.98
N LYS A 493 8.00 -27.23 -39.91
CA LYS A 493 6.72 -27.82 -40.36
C LYS A 493 6.78 -28.11 -41.88
N ALA A 494 7.19 -27.13 -42.67
CA ALA A 494 7.30 -27.28 -44.13
C ALA A 494 8.26 -28.44 -44.53
N LYS A 495 9.46 -28.50 -43.91
CA LYS A 495 10.48 -29.53 -44.22
C LYS A 495 10.10 -30.92 -43.72
N LEU A 496 9.27 -31.05 -42.67
CA LEU A 496 8.78 -32.33 -42.14
C LEU A 496 7.46 -32.74 -42.75
N GLY A 497 6.85 -31.92 -43.63
CA GLY A 497 5.57 -32.24 -44.28
C GLY A 497 4.40 -32.29 -43.33
N ILE A 498 4.36 -31.42 -42.30
CA ILE A 498 3.28 -31.34 -41.31
C ILE A 498 2.30 -30.26 -41.76
N GLU A 499 1.07 -30.65 -42.09
CA GLU A 499 -0.03 -29.72 -42.33
C GLU A 499 -0.54 -29.15 -41.01
N GLU A 500 -1.16 -27.92 -41.03
CA GLU A 500 -1.68 -27.23 -39.86
C GLU A 500 -2.78 -28.00 -39.11
#